data_2debae7a8598cfc3537f072cef4d1f0e
#
_entry.id   2debae7a8598cfc3537f072cef4d1f0e
#
_cell.length_a   1.000
_cell.length_b   1.000
_cell.length_c   1.000
_cell.angle_alpha   90.00
_cell.angle_beta   90.00
_cell.angle_gamma   90.00
#
_symmetry.space_group_name_H-M   'P 1'
#
loop_
_entity.id
_entity.type
_entity.pdbx_description
1 polymer ?
#
loop_
_entity_poly.entity_id
_entity_poly.type
_entity_poly.pdbx_seq_one_letter_code
_entity_poly.pdbx_strand_id
1 'polypeptide(L)'
;VGDTVTWLNDGGLHNVNFVASSITGNNYNNPESFISSPTTGPVLHTHVFTISGNYVYDCSVGAHAQSGQVGYLTVNSPPTVDCNGIANGTSMLDSCGVCQQAYIYDVVLHTVVLLDDTFNVSLSPTEILVMPDDPMNPYWNSSCTDCNGIVNGTSMLDSCGVCQQAYIY
;
A
#
# COMPACT_ATOMS: atom_id res chain seq x y z
N VAL A 1 -2.19 4.59 9.81
CA VAL A 1 -2.88 3.97 10.96
C VAL A 1 -1.89 3.69 12.08
N GLY A 2 -2.39 3.66 13.33
CA GLY A 2 -1.56 3.48 14.52
C GLY A 2 -0.93 4.75 15.08
N ASP A 3 -0.99 5.85 14.36
CA ASP A 3 -0.51 7.14 14.83
C ASP A 3 -1.48 7.76 15.84
N THR A 4 -0.91 8.46 16.81
CA THR A 4 -1.66 9.19 17.83
C THR A 4 -1.80 10.65 17.43
N VAL A 5 -3.04 11.15 17.39
CA VAL A 5 -3.35 12.57 17.17
C VAL A 5 -3.84 13.18 18.47
N THR A 6 -3.26 14.32 18.83
CA THR A 6 -3.68 15.09 20.02
C THR A 6 -4.15 16.47 19.57
N TRP A 7 -5.38 16.82 19.91
CA TRP A 7 -5.94 18.16 19.70
C TRP A 7 -5.64 19.01 20.92
N LEU A 8 -4.90 20.08 20.67
CA LEU A 8 -4.55 21.06 21.70
C LEU A 8 -5.58 22.20 21.70
N ASN A 9 -5.81 22.77 22.86
CA ASN A 9 -6.70 23.90 23.08
C ASN A 9 -5.88 25.17 23.29
N ASP A 10 -6.13 26.17 22.46
CA ASP A 10 -5.51 27.50 22.56
C ASP A 10 -6.36 28.50 23.39
N GLY A 11 -7.42 28.00 24.00
CA GLY A 11 -8.30 28.73 24.90
C GLY A 11 -9.77 28.57 24.56
N GLY A 12 -10.65 28.77 25.53
CA GLY A 12 -12.09 28.61 25.38
C GLY A 12 -12.59 27.19 25.67
N LEU A 13 -13.90 27.01 25.52
CA LEU A 13 -14.60 25.74 25.69
C LEU A 13 -14.75 25.08 24.31
N HIS A 14 -14.08 23.98 24.07
CA HIS A 14 -14.08 23.27 22.79
C HIS A 14 -14.20 21.76 22.97
N ASN A 15 -14.57 21.07 21.90
CA ASN A 15 -14.50 19.61 21.78
C ASN A 15 -14.08 19.19 20.36
N VAL A 16 -13.91 17.90 20.16
CA VAL A 16 -13.60 17.27 18.87
C VAL A 16 -14.77 16.33 18.53
N ASN A 17 -15.44 16.57 17.41
CA ASN A 17 -16.63 15.84 16.98
C ASN A 17 -16.40 15.24 15.58
N PHE A 18 -16.29 13.94 15.49
CA PHE A 18 -16.16 13.15 14.25
C PHE A 18 -17.46 12.46 13.84
N VAL A 19 -18.58 12.73 14.50
CA VAL A 19 -19.84 12.02 14.27
C VAL A 19 -20.67 12.69 13.17
N ALA A 20 -21.02 13.94 13.37
CA ALA A 20 -21.93 14.67 12.46
C ALA A 20 -21.58 16.15 12.41
N SER A 21 -21.86 16.77 11.27
CA SER A 21 -21.66 18.20 11.07
C SER A 21 -22.54 19.02 12.00
N SER A 22 -21.93 19.82 12.85
CA SER A 22 -22.65 20.79 13.70
C SER A 22 -23.27 21.93 12.92
N ILE A 23 -22.98 22.07 11.61
CA ILE A 23 -23.56 23.06 10.71
C ILE A 23 -24.85 22.53 10.08
N THR A 24 -24.81 21.28 9.55
CA THR A 24 -25.90 20.70 8.75
C THR A 24 -26.69 19.61 9.48
N GLY A 25 -26.15 19.06 10.56
CA GLY A 25 -26.70 17.89 11.25
C GLY A 25 -26.48 16.56 10.53
N ASN A 26 -25.88 16.56 9.33
CA ASN A 26 -25.63 15.36 8.57
C ASN A 26 -24.42 14.58 9.13
N ASN A 27 -24.52 13.25 9.14
CA ASN A 27 -23.43 12.37 9.54
C ASN A 27 -22.22 12.56 8.62
N TYR A 28 -21.01 12.62 9.17
CA TYR A 28 -19.77 12.71 8.40
C TYR A 28 -19.44 11.41 7.64
N ASN A 29 -19.96 10.27 8.11
CA ASN A 29 -19.65 8.93 7.60
C ASN A 29 -18.14 8.64 7.62
N ASN A 30 -17.45 9.17 8.62
CA ASN A 30 -16.04 8.86 8.85
C ASN A 30 -15.81 7.34 9.07
N PRO A 31 -14.65 6.79 8.67
CA PRO A 31 -14.32 5.38 8.94
C PRO A 31 -14.37 5.02 10.44
N GLU A 32 -13.97 5.94 11.30
CA GLU A 32 -14.17 5.90 12.76
C GLU A 32 -14.91 7.15 13.21
N SER A 33 -15.79 7.01 14.20
CA SER A 33 -16.60 8.13 14.71
C SER A 33 -16.50 8.20 16.23
N PHE A 34 -16.21 9.38 16.74
CA PHE A 34 -16.22 9.68 18.17
C PHE A 34 -16.53 11.16 18.41
N ILE A 35 -16.87 11.47 19.64
CA ILE A 35 -17.03 12.86 20.11
C ILE A 35 -16.44 12.98 21.52
N SER A 36 -15.60 13.97 21.73
CA SER A 36 -15.05 14.26 23.06
C SER A 36 -16.00 15.15 23.88
N SER A 37 -15.88 15.06 25.20
CA SER A 37 -16.55 16.02 26.08
C SER A 37 -15.96 17.42 25.90
N PRO A 38 -16.77 18.48 25.88
CA PRO A 38 -16.26 19.84 25.88
C PRO A 38 -15.37 20.13 27.09
N THR A 39 -14.26 20.82 26.88
CA THR A 39 -13.31 21.16 27.94
C THR A 39 -12.63 22.50 27.65
N THR A 40 -12.20 23.17 28.74
CA THR A 40 -11.32 24.34 28.69
C THR A 40 -9.86 23.97 28.99
N GLY A 41 -9.58 22.69 29.20
CA GLY A 41 -8.22 22.19 29.45
C GLY A 41 -7.31 22.29 28.23
N PRO A 42 -5.99 22.15 28.40
CA PRO A 42 -5.01 22.33 27.33
C PRO A 42 -5.05 21.25 26.25
N VAL A 43 -5.67 20.10 26.53
CA VAL A 43 -5.88 19.01 25.59
C VAL A 43 -7.36 18.75 25.46
N LEU A 44 -7.88 18.85 24.22
CA LEU A 44 -9.28 18.56 23.92
C LEU A 44 -9.56 17.07 23.84
N HIS A 45 -8.66 16.34 23.18
CA HIS A 45 -8.77 14.90 22.98
C HIS A 45 -7.45 14.32 22.47
N THR A 46 -7.26 13.03 22.68
CA THR A 46 -6.20 12.22 22.09
C THR A 46 -6.81 10.94 21.54
N HIS A 47 -6.51 10.61 20.29
CA HIS A 47 -7.07 9.44 19.60
C HIS A 47 -5.99 8.73 18.78
N VAL A 48 -6.07 7.39 18.72
CA VAL A 48 -5.25 6.55 17.84
C VAL A 48 -6.14 6.03 16.72
N PHE A 49 -5.86 6.44 15.49
CA PHE A 49 -6.62 5.99 14.33
C PHE A 49 -6.20 4.58 13.92
N THR A 50 -7.16 3.69 13.78
CA THR A 50 -6.96 2.27 13.40
C THR A 50 -7.45 1.96 11.98
N ILE A 51 -8.26 2.83 11.39
CA ILE A 51 -8.80 2.68 10.04
C ILE A 51 -8.28 3.81 9.15
N SER A 52 -7.73 3.46 7.99
CA SER A 52 -7.31 4.45 6.98
C SER A 52 -8.51 5.10 6.30
N GLY A 53 -8.34 6.35 5.88
CA GLY A 53 -9.36 7.08 5.14
C GLY A 53 -9.29 8.58 5.36
N ASN A 54 -10.24 9.29 4.77
CA ASN A 54 -10.41 10.72 4.95
C ASN A 54 -11.46 10.96 6.02
N TYR A 55 -11.15 11.85 6.93
CA TYR A 55 -11.97 12.22 8.07
C TYR A 55 -12.29 13.70 8.05
N VAL A 56 -13.48 14.03 8.48
CA VAL A 56 -13.93 15.40 8.74
C VAL A 56 -14.36 15.51 10.19
N TYR A 57 -14.03 16.60 10.84
CA TYR A 57 -14.45 16.87 12.21
C TYR A 57 -14.73 18.35 12.44
N ASP A 58 -15.47 18.65 13.48
CA ASP A 58 -15.73 20.01 13.90
C ASP A 58 -15.72 20.16 15.43
N CYS A 59 -15.92 21.38 15.90
CA CYS A 59 -16.29 21.66 17.29
C CYS A 59 -17.80 21.80 17.40
N SER A 60 -18.46 20.95 18.17
CA SER A 60 -19.93 21.00 18.34
C SER A 60 -20.41 21.95 19.44
N VAL A 61 -19.52 22.76 20.01
CA VAL A 61 -19.88 23.74 21.05
C VAL A 61 -20.45 24.99 20.40
N GLY A 62 -21.70 25.33 20.72
CA GLY A 62 -22.34 26.57 20.25
C GLY A 62 -22.28 26.73 18.72
N ALA A 63 -21.82 27.90 18.26
CA ALA A 63 -21.68 28.23 16.84
C ALA A 63 -20.25 28.12 16.32
N HIS A 64 -19.40 27.31 16.96
CA HIS A 64 -17.96 27.23 16.64
C HIS A 64 -17.71 26.67 15.23
N ALA A 65 -18.42 25.61 14.85
CA ALA A 65 -18.33 25.06 13.49
C ALA A 65 -18.75 26.08 12.42
N GLN A 66 -19.84 26.82 12.66
CA GLN A 66 -20.30 27.90 11.76
C GLN A 66 -19.27 29.03 11.64
N SER A 67 -18.44 29.24 12.68
CA SER A 67 -17.33 30.18 12.71
C SER A 67 -16.03 29.63 12.11
N GLY A 68 -16.07 28.45 11.51
CA GLY A 68 -14.94 27.87 10.80
C GLY A 68 -14.13 26.83 11.58
N GLN A 69 -14.55 26.41 12.78
CA GLN A 69 -13.88 25.34 13.52
C GLN A 69 -14.25 23.96 12.95
N VAL A 70 -13.77 23.71 11.75
CA VAL A 70 -13.90 22.45 11.00
C VAL A 70 -12.49 22.01 10.59
N GLY A 71 -12.20 20.73 10.68
CA GLY A 71 -10.91 20.18 10.28
C GLY A 71 -11.05 18.93 9.41
N TYR A 72 -9.96 18.63 8.72
CA TYR A 72 -9.83 17.47 7.84
C TYR A 72 -8.56 16.72 8.23
N LEU A 73 -8.62 15.40 8.16
CA LEU A 73 -7.50 14.52 8.46
C LEU A 73 -7.50 13.36 7.47
N THR A 74 -6.33 13.03 6.93
CA THR A 74 -6.12 11.81 6.14
C THR A 74 -5.28 10.82 6.94
N VAL A 75 -5.79 9.64 7.15
CA VAL A 75 -5.09 8.51 7.78
C VAL A 75 -4.69 7.54 6.68
N ASN A 76 -3.39 7.41 6.46
CA ASN A 76 -2.86 6.50 5.45
C ASN A 76 -2.84 5.06 5.95
N SER A 77 -2.99 4.10 5.04
CA SER A 77 -2.72 2.68 5.34
C SER A 77 -1.25 2.50 5.73
N PRO A 78 -0.90 1.51 6.55
CA PRO A 78 0.50 1.14 6.73
C PRO A 78 1.12 0.81 5.37
N PRO A 79 2.42 1.09 5.19
CA PRO A 79 3.10 0.62 3.99
C PRO A 79 3.01 -0.91 3.92
N THR A 80 2.67 -1.43 2.76
CA THR A 80 2.83 -2.87 2.48
C THR A 80 4.31 -3.16 2.34
N VAL A 81 4.76 -4.30 2.86
CA VAL A 81 6.14 -4.76 2.72
C VAL A 81 6.16 -5.82 1.63
N ASP A 82 7.02 -5.67 0.64
CA ASP A 82 7.19 -6.65 -0.43
C ASP A 82 7.96 -7.91 0.07
N CYS A 83 8.14 -8.91 -0.80
CA CYS A 83 8.82 -10.15 -0.42
C CYS A 83 10.32 -9.99 -0.12
N ASN A 84 10.94 -8.86 -0.48
CA ASN A 84 12.30 -8.51 -0.08
C ASN A 84 12.37 -7.69 1.21
N GLY A 85 11.22 -7.38 1.83
CA GLY A 85 11.16 -6.59 3.05
C GLY A 85 11.18 -5.08 2.82
N ILE A 86 11.00 -4.61 1.59
CA ILE A 86 10.99 -3.19 1.24
C ILE A 86 9.58 -2.63 1.39
N ALA A 87 9.45 -1.56 2.18
CA ALA A 87 8.18 -0.86 2.37
C ALA A 87 7.76 -0.17 1.06
N ASN A 88 6.55 -0.49 0.59
CA ASN A 88 6.00 -0.10 -0.72
C ASN A 88 6.87 -0.56 -1.91
N GLY A 89 7.72 -1.58 -1.71
CA GLY A 89 8.49 -2.20 -2.77
C GLY A 89 7.58 -2.95 -3.76
N THR A 90 8.14 -3.27 -4.91
CA THR A 90 7.41 -3.87 -6.04
C THR A 90 7.76 -5.33 -6.29
N SER A 91 8.60 -5.92 -5.43
CA SER A 91 8.97 -7.33 -5.54
C SER A 91 7.79 -8.24 -5.21
N MET A 92 7.64 -9.33 -5.96
CA MET A 92 6.53 -10.26 -5.82
C MET A 92 7.03 -11.70 -5.74
N LEU A 93 6.36 -12.53 -4.94
CA LEU A 93 6.58 -13.97 -4.95
C LEU A 93 5.98 -14.56 -6.23
N ASP A 94 6.79 -15.27 -7.00
CA ASP A 94 6.30 -16.07 -8.12
C ASP A 94 5.64 -17.38 -7.63
N SER A 95 5.07 -18.16 -8.56
CA SER A 95 4.43 -19.44 -8.21
C SER A 95 5.40 -20.52 -7.73
N CYS A 96 6.70 -20.28 -7.89
CA CYS A 96 7.77 -21.14 -7.36
C CYS A 96 8.18 -20.76 -5.92
N GLY A 97 7.61 -19.67 -5.37
CA GLY A 97 7.98 -19.13 -4.06
C GLY A 97 9.26 -18.30 -4.08
N VAL A 98 9.74 -17.90 -5.26
CA VAL A 98 10.93 -17.05 -5.41
C VAL A 98 10.48 -15.59 -5.46
N CYS A 99 11.16 -14.74 -4.67
CA CYS A 99 10.91 -13.30 -4.70
C CYS A 99 11.59 -12.69 -5.92
N GLN A 100 10.80 -12.21 -6.84
CA GLN A 100 11.24 -11.56 -8.09
C GLN A 100 11.18 -10.04 -7.95
N GLN A 101 12.24 -9.35 -8.38
CA GLN A 101 12.31 -7.89 -8.41
C GLN A 101 11.94 -7.34 -9.78
N ALA A 102 11.44 -6.11 -9.83
CA ALA A 102 11.44 -5.33 -11.05
C ALA A 102 12.88 -5.00 -11.46
N TYR A 103 13.11 -4.80 -12.75
CA TYR A 103 14.41 -4.40 -13.25
C TYR A 103 14.31 -3.51 -14.48
N ILE A 104 15.36 -2.75 -14.72
CA ILE A 104 15.59 -2.03 -15.99
C ILE A 104 16.44 -2.94 -16.89
N TYR A 105 15.98 -3.13 -18.12
CA TYR A 105 16.72 -3.82 -19.16
C TYR A 105 17.11 -2.84 -20.28
N ASP A 106 18.42 -2.71 -20.54
CA ASP A 106 18.92 -1.97 -21.69
C ASP A 106 18.98 -2.90 -22.91
N VAL A 107 18.17 -2.61 -23.94
CA VAL A 107 18.05 -3.44 -25.14
C VAL A 107 19.25 -3.36 -26.08
N VAL A 108 20.14 -2.39 -25.89
CA VAL A 108 21.37 -2.22 -26.69
C VAL A 108 22.58 -2.81 -26.00
N LEU A 109 22.72 -2.54 -24.70
CA LEU A 109 23.85 -3.04 -23.90
C LEU A 109 23.60 -4.44 -23.34
N HIS A 110 22.36 -4.93 -23.37
CA HIS A 110 21.93 -6.19 -22.78
C HIS A 110 22.25 -6.31 -21.28
N THR A 111 22.12 -5.19 -20.56
CA THR A 111 22.38 -5.11 -19.13
C THR A 111 21.07 -5.08 -18.34
N VAL A 112 21.11 -5.64 -17.12
CA VAL A 112 20.00 -5.67 -16.17
C VAL A 112 20.39 -4.94 -14.91
N VAL A 113 19.52 -4.03 -14.44
CA VAL A 113 19.65 -3.33 -13.16
C VAL A 113 18.42 -3.63 -12.33
N LEU A 114 18.57 -4.35 -11.22
CA LEU A 114 17.48 -4.67 -10.29
C LEU A 114 17.04 -3.42 -9.54
N LEU A 115 15.74 -3.32 -9.27
CA LEU A 115 15.13 -2.19 -8.59
C LEU A 115 14.48 -2.66 -7.28
N ASP A 116 14.73 -1.94 -6.19
CA ASP A 116 14.05 -2.16 -4.92
C ASP A 116 12.60 -1.63 -4.96
N ASP A 117 12.39 -0.52 -5.67
CA ASP A 117 11.07 0.03 -5.97
C ASP A 117 11.05 0.63 -7.39
N THR A 118 9.85 0.91 -7.89
CA THR A 118 9.65 1.51 -9.21
C THR A 118 9.21 2.98 -9.14
N PHE A 119 9.25 3.58 -7.95
CA PHE A 119 8.84 4.96 -7.76
C PHE A 119 9.94 5.92 -8.25
N ASN A 120 9.59 6.86 -9.12
CA ASN A 120 10.53 7.80 -9.75
C ASN A 120 11.60 7.19 -10.69
N VAL A 121 11.34 6.02 -11.28
CA VAL A 121 12.22 5.45 -12.29
C VAL A 121 12.23 6.35 -13.53
N SER A 122 13.43 6.73 -13.97
CA SER A 122 13.66 7.47 -15.22
C SER A 122 14.38 6.56 -16.20
N LEU A 123 13.78 6.32 -17.36
CA LEU A 123 14.34 5.43 -18.39
C LEU A 123 15.00 6.23 -19.50
N SER A 124 16.14 5.77 -20.00
CA SER A 124 16.73 6.22 -21.24
C SER A 124 16.00 5.61 -22.46
N PRO A 125 16.22 6.11 -23.70
CA PRO A 125 15.54 5.59 -24.89
C PRO A 125 15.81 4.11 -25.21
N THR A 126 16.86 3.52 -24.65
CA THR A 126 17.27 2.14 -24.85
C THR A 126 16.86 1.23 -23.69
N GLU A 127 16.24 1.78 -22.66
CA GLU A 127 15.86 1.05 -21.45
C GLU A 127 14.37 0.77 -21.39
N ILE A 128 14.02 -0.39 -20.88
CA ILE A 128 12.64 -0.78 -20.56
C ILE A 128 12.55 -1.19 -19.11
N LEU A 129 11.46 -0.82 -18.45
CA LEU A 129 11.11 -1.31 -17.12
C LEU A 129 10.36 -2.63 -17.28
N VAL A 130 10.86 -3.68 -16.62
CA VAL A 130 10.24 -5.01 -16.59
C VAL A 130 9.75 -5.25 -15.17
N MET A 131 8.44 -5.42 -15.02
CA MET A 131 7.83 -5.76 -13.73
C MET A 131 8.03 -7.25 -13.40
N PRO A 132 7.95 -7.66 -12.13
CA PRO A 132 8.15 -9.06 -11.75
C PRO A 132 7.23 -10.01 -12.52
N ASP A 133 5.95 -9.70 -12.62
CA ASP A 133 4.89 -10.51 -13.25
C ASP A 133 4.64 -10.17 -14.73
N ASP A 134 5.52 -9.40 -15.35
CA ASP A 134 5.43 -9.09 -16.77
C ASP A 134 5.47 -10.39 -17.60
N PRO A 135 4.56 -10.61 -18.55
CA PRO A 135 4.56 -11.79 -19.41
C PRO A 135 5.85 -11.98 -20.21
N MET A 136 6.61 -10.91 -20.42
CA MET A 136 7.90 -10.94 -21.10
C MET A 136 9.09 -11.15 -20.14
N ASN A 137 8.85 -11.24 -18.82
CA ASN A 137 9.88 -11.48 -17.84
C ASN A 137 10.32 -12.96 -17.85
N PRO A 138 11.53 -13.30 -18.37
CA PRO A 138 11.97 -14.69 -18.47
C PRO A 138 12.29 -15.34 -17.13
N TYR A 139 12.38 -14.55 -16.07
CA TYR A 139 12.72 -15.04 -14.72
C TYR A 139 11.47 -15.44 -13.92
N TRP A 140 10.28 -14.92 -14.30
CA TRP A 140 9.02 -15.24 -13.61
C TRP A 140 8.68 -16.72 -13.75
N ASN A 141 8.55 -17.42 -12.62
CA ASN A 141 8.32 -18.87 -12.54
C ASN A 141 9.41 -19.77 -13.18
N SER A 142 10.55 -19.23 -13.56
CA SER A 142 11.57 -19.98 -14.28
C SER A 142 12.19 -21.12 -13.46
N SER A 143 12.22 -20.99 -12.12
CA SER A 143 12.85 -21.97 -11.23
C SER A 143 12.04 -23.26 -11.02
N CYS A 144 10.75 -23.28 -11.34
CA CYS A 144 9.87 -24.45 -11.20
C CYS A 144 9.04 -24.76 -12.46
N THR A 145 9.37 -24.14 -13.57
CA THR A 145 8.71 -24.45 -14.87
C THR A 145 9.40 -25.68 -15.46
N ASP A 146 8.61 -26.69 -15.78
CA ASP A 146 9.11 -27.91 -16.42
C ASP A 146 9.47 -27.72 -17.91
N CYS A 147 10.05 -28.72 -18.54
CA CYS A 147 10.48 -28.64 -19.93
C CYS A 147 9.32 -28.49 -20.94
N ASN A 148 8.07 -28.64 -20.54
CA ASN A 148 6.88 -28.32 -21.36
C ASN A 148 6.34 -26.92 -21.08
N GLY A 149 6.99 -26.13 -20.24
CA GLY A 149 6.54 -24.78 -19.86
C GLY A 149 5.43 -24.77 -18.80
N ILE A 150 5.23 -25.86 -18.07
CA ILE A 150 4.20 -25.95 -17.01
C ILE A 150 4.82 -25.61 -15.66
N VAL A 151 4.28 -24.60 -15.00
CA VAL A 151 4.71 -24.22 -13.63
C VAL A 151 4.39 -25.35 -12.65
N ASN A 152 5.36 -25.76 -11.86
CA ASN A 152 5.30 -26.94 -10.98
C ASN A 152 4.95 -28.24 -11.72
N GLY A 153 5.24 -28.32 -13.02
CA GLY A 153 5.06 -29.51 -13.83
C GLY A 153 6.07 -30.61 -13.47
N THR A 154 5.81 -31.80 -13.94
CA THR A 154 6.60 -33.00 -13.61
C THR A 154 7.37 -33.56 -14.82
N SER A 155 7.33 -32.87 -15.94
CA SER A 155 8.07 -33.28 -17.14
C SER A 155 9.56 -33.00 -16.98
N MET A 156 10.40 -33.90 -17.46
CA MET A 156 11.86 -33.79 -17.34
C MET A 156 12.52 -34.00 -18.70
N LEU A 157 13.65 -33.33 -18.92
CA LEU A 157 14.51 -33.60 -20.07
C LEU A 157 15.21 -34.96 -19.88
N ASP A 158 15.14 -35.81 -20.90
CA ASP A 158 15.96 -37.03 -20.94
C ASP A 158 17.41 -36.72 -21.35
N SER A 159 18.27 -37.76 -21.37
CA SER A 159 19.68 -37.63 -21.73
C SER A 159 19.93 -37.15 -23.17
N CYS A 160 18.91 -37.18 -24.02
CA CYS A 160 18.94 -36.69 -25.40
C CYS A 160 18.40 -35.26 -25.53
N GLY A 161 17.98 -34.65 -24.42
CA GLY A 161 17.39 -33.31 -24.42
C GLY A 161 15.91 -33.27 -24.85
N VAL A 162 15.24 -34.42 -24.88
CA VAL A 162 13.81 -34.52 -25.21
C VAL A 162 12.99 -34.43 -23.93
N CYS A 163 11.95 -33.55 -23.94
CA CYS A 163 11.05 -33.40 -22.79
C CYS A 163 10.10 -34.60 -22.68
N GLN A 164 10.18 -35.32 -21.57
CA GLN A 164 9.37 -36.49 -21.28
C GLN A 164 8.32 -36.16 -20.23
N GLN A 165 7.08 -36.59 -20.49
CA GLN A 165 5.98 -36.47 -19.54
C GLN A 165 5.99 -37.63 -18.54
N ALA A 166 5.54 -37.35 -17.30
CA ALA A 166 5.27 -38.42 -16.34
C ALA A 166 4.12 -39.30 -16.81
N TYR A 167 4.30 -40.62 -16.75
CA TYR A 167 3.26 -41.60 -17.05
C TYR A 167 2.71 -42.20 -15.76
N ILE A 168 1.38 -42.40 -15.72
CA ILE A 168 0.72 -43.21 -14.69
C ILE A 168 0.54 -44.60 -15.29
N TYR A 169 1.05 -45.62 -14.62
CA TYR A 169 0.83 -47.03 -14.96
C TYR A 169 -0.34 -47.57 -14.18
#